data_b827315bbf296c994baea1bbea102d4c
#
_entry.id   b827315bbf296c994baea1bbea102d4c
#
_cell.length_a   1.000
_cell.length_b   1.000
_cell.length_c   1.000
_cell.angle_alpha   90.00
_cell.angle_beta   90.00
_cell.angle_gamma   90.00
#
_symmetry.space_group_name_H-M   'P 1'
#
loop_
_entity.id
_entity.type
_entity.pdbx_description
1 polymer ?
#
loop_
_entity_poly.entity_id
_entity_poly.type
_entity_poly.pdbx_seq_one_letter_code
_entity_poly.pdbx_strand_id
1 'polypeptide(L)'
;MQNMLGMMPFNLSLLILSPDMVKGLKQIKALDIFEAGSTTFHPDGLFSVEGFGKVGDEKRNRLFGYIDLGIDVFHPLIYKKLLDLKELYGKIMEGKAYAVFNPLTKDFEASNMDEGETGFDFFLKHFQELEFEARPSTSREFAIKLVNQNKKNCLMNKLIVMPAGLRDFTIEPSGKREEDEINSIYRQILSISNIMVASSGVKDKQHLDASRAVLQKAIYTLYQYIINLLEGDSKLIQGHWTSRNI
;
A
#
# COMPACT_ATOMS: atom_id res chain seq x y z
N MET A 1 9.64 25.22 -36.93
CA MET A 1 9.95 23.81 -36.67
C MET A 1 9.43 23.46 -35.27
N GLN A 2 8.21 22.91 -35.19
CA GLN A 2 7.63 22.48 -33.92
C GLN A 2 8.19 21.10 -33.60
N ASN A 3 8.87 20.98 -32.45
CA ASN A 3 9.34 19.71 -31.92
C ASN A 3 8.12 18.89 -31.48
N MET A 4 7.67 17.98 -32.32
CA MET A 4 6.85 16.84 -31.91
C MET A 4 7.74 15.87 -31.14
N LEU A 5 7.93 16.10 -29.85
CA LEU A 5 8.30 15.06 -28.93
C LEU A 5 7.04 14.17 -28.77
N GLY A 6 6.98 13.13 -29.59
CA GLY A 6 5.97 12.11 -29.48
C GLY A 6 6.01 11.53 -28.08
N MET A 7 5.01 11.84 -27.28
CA MET A 7 4.78 11.14 -26.01
C MET A 7 4.62 9.67 -26.35
N MET A 8 5.65 8.87 -26.06
CA MET A 8 5.51 7.42 -26.06
C MET A 8 4.32 7.06 -25.17
N PRO A 9 3.45 6.14 -25.58
CA PRO A 9 2.38 5.69 -24.73
C PRO A 9 2.99 5.06 -23.50
N PHE A 10 2.89 5.77 -22.38
CA PHE A 10 3.39 5.31 -21.09
C PHE A 10 2.47 4.16 -20.66
N ASN A 11 2.91 2.93 -20.92
CA ASN A 11 2.17 1.74 -20.52
C ASN A 11 2.60 1.37 -19.11
N LEU A 12 1.97 1.97 -18.12
CA LEU A 12 2.24 1.69 -16.71
C LEU A 12 1.48 0.43 -16.30
N SER A 13 2.18 -0.68 -16.18
CA SER A 13 1.64 -1.91 -15.61
C SER A 13 1.71 -1.85 -14.09
N LEU A 14 0.58 -2.12 -13.43
CA LEU A 14 0.55 -2.29 -11.98
C LEU A 14 1.12 -3.65 -11.60
N LEU A 15 2.03 -3.67 -10.64
CA LEU A 15 2.51 -4.93 -10.07
C LEU A 15 1.52 -5.39 -8.98
N ILE A 16 0.66 -6.34 -9.31
CA ILE A 16 -0.21 -7.02 -8.37
C ILE A 16 0.38 -8.40 -8.10
N LEU A 17 0.68 -8.70 -6.83
CA LEU A 17 1.26 -9.98 -6.45
C LEU A 17 0.23 -11.10 -6.58
N SER A 18 0.48 -12.03 -7.49
CA SER A 18 -0.28 -13.26 -7.59
C SER A 18 0.17 -14.29 -6.56
N PRO A 19 -0.66 -15.31 -6.24
CA PRO A 19 -0.24 -16.42 -5.39
C PRO A 19 1.04 -17.10 -5.85
N ASP A 20 1.28 -17.18 -7.16
CA ASP A 20 2.49 -17.80 -7.72
C ASP A 20 3.74 -16.93 -7.50
N MET A 21 3.59 -15.61 -7.55
CA MET A 21 4.72 -14.70 -7.32
C MET A 21 5.22 -14.72 -5.88
N VAL A 22 4.37 -15.05 -4.92
CA VAL A 22 4.76 -15.15 -3.50
C VAL A 22 5.21 -16.55 -3.09
N LYS A 23 5.14 -17.54 -3.99
CA LYS A 23 5.73 -18.86 -3.76
C LYS A 23 7.22 -18.70 -3.53
N GLY A 24 7.70 -19.25 -2.41
CA GLY A 24 9.11 -19.12 -2.01
C GLY A 24 9.47 -17.84 -1.24
N LEU A 25 8.54 -16.90 -1.09
CA LEU A 25 8.71 -15.78 -0.18
C LEU A 25 8.21 -16.15 1.23
N LYS A 26 8.92 -15.68 2.25
CA LYS A 26 8.46 -15.84 3.63
C LYS A 26 7.27 -14.91 3.90
N GLN A 27 6.19 -15.48 4.42
CA GLN A 27 5.07 -14.68 4.93
C GLN A 27 5.45 -14.10 6.30
N ILE A 28 5.27 -12.80 6.45
CA ILE A 28 5.47 -12.07 7.70
C ILE A 28 4.12 -11.91 8.39
N LYS A 29 4.07 -12.30 9.69
CA LYS A 29 2.84 -12.32 10.50
C LYS A 29 3.06 -11.73 11.89
N ALA A 30 4.27 -11.89 12.46
CA ALA A 30 4.54 -11.46 13.82
C ALA A 30 4.81 -9.97 13.89
N LEU A 31 4.21 -9.33 14.90
CA LEU A 31 4.47 -7.93 15.25
C LEU A 31 5.75 -7.77 16.05
N ASP A 32 6.11 -8.79 16.82
CA ASP A 32 7.30 -8.80 17.66
C ASP A 32 8.57 -8.92 16.82
N ILE A 33 9.58 -8.19 17.23
CA ILE A 33 10.91 -8.23 16.61
C ILE A 33 11.66 -9.49 17.03
N PHE A 34 11.54 -9.87 18.30
CA PHE A 34 12.22 -11.00 18.90
C PHE A 34 11.23 -12.04 19.42
N GLU A 35 11.71 -13.26 19.54
CA GLU A 35 11.00 -14.30 20.29
C GLU A 35 10.89 -13.91 21.78
N ALA A 36 9.83 -14.37 22.43
CA ALA A 36 9.56 -14.04 23.82
C ALA A 36 10.75 -14.45 24.73
N GLY A 37 11.29 -13.48 25.48
CA GLY A 37 12.42 -13.70 26.40
C GLY A 37 13.78 -13.98 25.73
N SER A 38 13.91 -13.70 24.43
CA SER A 38 15.10 -13.96 23.62
C SER A 38 15.61 -12.70 22.92
N THR A 39 16.86 -12.77 22.45
CA THR A 39 17.45 -11.80 21.50
C THR A 39 17.42 -12.33 20.06
N THR A 40 16.84 -13.51 19.83
CA THR A 40 16.68 -14.12 18.51
C THR A 40 15.51 -13.46 17.79
N PHE A 41 15.70 -13.07 16.55
CA PHE A 41 14.61 -12.52 15.74
C PHE A 41 13.46 -13.51 15.58
N HIS A 42 12.24 -13.02 15.72
CA HIS A 42 11.04 -13.82 15.54
C HIS A 42 11.01 -14.44 14.14
N PRO A 43 10.79 -15.77 13.99
CA PRO A 43 10.86 -16.45 12.68
C PRO A 43 9.85 -15.94 11.65
N ASP A 44 8.70 -15.43 12.08
CA ASP A 44 7.67 -14.82 11.22
C ASP A 44 7.65 -13.28 11.31
N GLY A 45 8.68 -12.67 11.87
CA GLY A 45 8.79 -11.22 12.08
C GLY A 45 9.48 -10.49 10.91
N LEU A 46 9.43 -9.16 10.99
CA LEU A 46 10.01 -8.26 9.97
C LEU A 46 11.54 -8.43 9.80
N PHE A 47 12.22 -9.00 10.77
CA PHE A 47 13.68 -9.22 10.75
C PHE A 47 14.06 -10.71 10.72
N SER A 48 13.10 -11.59 10.42
CA SER A 48 13.27 -13.04 10.37
C SER A 48 14.55 -13.45 9.62
N VAL A 49 15.34 -14.31 10.25
CA VAL A 49 16.53 -14.91 9.61
C VAL A 49 16.11 -15.87 8.48
N GLU A 50 15.01 -16.60 8.67
CA GLU A 50 14.48 -17.52 7.67
C GLU A 50 14.00 -16.80 6.41
N GLY A 51 13.38 -15.61 6.59
CA GLY A 51 12.83 -14.83 5.48
C GLY A 51 13.87 -13.95 4.79
N PHE A 52 14.77 -13.36 5.56
CA PHE A 52 15.66 -12.31 5.05
C PHE A 52 17.16 -12.64 5.14
N GLY A 53 17.54 -13.79 5.71
CA GLY A 53 18.94 -14.14 5.93
C GLY A 53 19.52 -13.59 7.25
N LYS A 54 20.72 -14.02 7.58
CA LYS A 54 21.44 -13.63 8.79
C LYS A 54 21.90 -12.18 8.72
N VAL A 55 22.05 -11.54 9.88
CA VAL A 55 22.68 -10.22 9.98
C VAL A 55 24.10 -10.29 9.43
N GLY A 56 24.43 -9.36 8.54
CA GLY A 56 25.74 -9.32 7.85
C GLY A 56 25.82 -10.20 6.58
N ASP A 57 24.81 -11.02 6.28
CA ASP A 57 24.76 -11.75 5.01
C ASP A 57 24.25 -10.83 3.88
N GLU A 58 24.89 -10.88 2.71
CA GLU A 58 24.48 -10.14 1.51
C GLU A 58 23.03 -10.45 1.07
N LYS A 59 22.58 -11.67 1.31
CA LYS A 59 21.19 -12.09 1.06
C LYS A 59 20.18 -11.22 1.77
N ARG A 60 20.54 -10.68 2.95
CA ARG A 60 19.67 -9.81 3.75
C ARG A 60 19.27 -8.52 3.03
N ASN A 61 20.05 -8.09 2.04
CA ASN A 61 19.78 -6.92 1.19
C ASN A 61 18.95 -7.25 -0.06
N ARG A 62 18.66 -8.52 -0.31
CA ARG A 62 18.04 -8.99 -1.57
C ARG A 62 16.78 -9.81 -1.39
N LEU A 63 16.60 -10.44 -0.21
CA LEU A 63 15.45 -11.30 0.04
C LEU A 63 14.24 -10.48 0.47
N PHE A 64 13.14 -10.68 -0.25
CA PHE A 64 11.85 -10.08 0.06
C PHE A 64 10.98 -11.05 0.87
N GLY A 65 10.09 -10.49 1.68
CA GLY A 65 8.97 -11.21 2.28
C GLY A 65 7.64 -10.67 1.74
N TYR A 66 6.53 -11.16 2.28
CA TYR A 66 5.22 -10.59 2.00
C TYR A 66 4.31 -10.61 3.23
N ILE A 67 3.34 -9.71 3.24
CA ILE A 67 2.23 -9.67 4.19
C ILE A 67 0.97 -10.07 3.44
N ASP A 68 0.20 -11.01 4.00
CA ASP A 68 -1.16 -11.29 3.57
C ASP A 68 -2.10 -10.26 4.22
N LEU A 69 -2.78 -9.48 3.42
CA LEU A 69 -3.64 -8.39 3.91
C LEU A 69 -4.98 -8.90 4.44
N GLY A 70 -5.37 -10.13 4.11
CA GLY A 70 -6.64 -10.75 4.51
C GLY A 70 -7.88 -10.16 3.83
N ILE A 71 -7.73 -9.08 3.07
CA ILE A 71 -8.79 -8.41 2.33
C ILE A 71 -8.21 -7.69 1.11
N ASP A 72 -9.04 -7.50 0.09
CA ASP A 72 -8.66 -6.74 -1.10
C ASP A 72 -8.70 -5.24 -0.84
N VAL A 73 -7.65 -4.52 -1.22
CA VAL A 73 -7.53 -3.06 -1.20
C VAL A 73 -7.07 -2.56 -2.56
N PHE A 74 -7.26 -1.29 -2.86
CA PHE A 74 -6.72 -0.70 -4.09
C PHE A 74 -5.20 -0.65 -4.07
N HIS A 75 -4.59 -0.95 -5.21
CA HIS A 75 -3.19 -0.60 -5.44
C HIS A 75 -2.96 0.89 -5.13
N PRO A 76 -1.92 1.27 -4.36
CA PRO A 76 -1.77 2.64 -3.84
C PRO A 76 -1.74 3.72 -4.92
N LEU A 77 -1.20 3.41 -6.11
CA LEU A 77 -1.23 4.34 -7.24
C LEU A 77 -2.66 4.60 -7.75
N ILE A 78 -3.49 3.56 -7.84
CA ILE A 78 -4.90 3.72 -8.25
C ILE A 78 -5.67 4.47 -7.17
N TYR A 79 -5.47 4.12 -5.89
CA TYR A 79 -6.08 4.85 -4.78
C TYR A 79 -5.77 6.35 -4.85
N LYS A 80 -4.48 6.71 -5.04
CA LYS A 80 -4.08 8.11 -5.23
C LYS A 80 -4.83 8.77 -6.39
N LYS A 81 -4.93 8.10 -7.54
CA LYS A 81 -5.61 8.67 -8.72
C LYS A 81 -7.10 8.85 -8.49
N LEU A 82 -7.74 7.95 -7.74
CA LEU A 82 -9.14 8.13 -7.34
C LEU A 82 -9.31 9.37 -6.44
N LEU A 83 -8.41 9.58 -5.48
CA LEU A 83 -8.43 10.80 -4.64
C LEU A 83 -8.21 12.07 -5.48
N ASP A 84 -7.30 12.04 -6.45
CA ASP A 84 -7.02 13.18 -7.35
C ASP A 84 -8.23 13.48 -8.26
N LEU A 85 -9.01 12.48 -8.65
CA LEU A 85 -10.18 12.64 -9.50
C LEU A 85 -11.36 13.28 -8.76
N LYS A 86 -11.65 12.82 -7.54
CA LYS A 86 -12.74 13.36 -6.72
C LYS A 86 -12.51 13.08 -5.24
N GLU A 87 -12.40 14.14 -4.44
CA GLU A 87 -12.17 14.02 -3.00
C GLU A 87 -13.26 13.19 -2.29
N LEU A 88 -14.50 13.27 -2.80
CA LEU A 88 -15.64 12.51 -2.27
C LEU A 88 -15.37 11.00 -2.23
N TYR A 89 -14.65 10.44 -3.19
CA TYR A 89 -14.35 9.00 -3.22
C TYR A 89 -13.56 8.56 -1.99
N GLY A 90 -12.56 9.34 -1.59
CA GLY A 90 -11.81 9.07 -0.37
C GLY A 90 -12.69 9.17 0.88
N LYS A 91 -13.53 10.20 0.95
CA LYS A 91 -14.45 10.40 2.09
C LYS A 91 -15.48 9.27 2.22
N ILE A 92 -15.99 8.75 1.09
CA ILE A 92 -16.89 7.59 1.08
C ILE A 92 -16.14 6.36 1.61
N MET A 93 -14.98 6.04 1.04
CA MET A 93 -14.20 4.86 1.46
C MET A 93 -13.79 4.90 2.93
N GLU A 94 -13.55 6.09 3.48
CA GLU A 94 -13.21 6.31 4.89
C GLU A 94 -14.44 6.36 5.82
N GLY A 95 -15.67 6.24 5.30
CA GLY A 95 -16.88 6.37 6.09
C GLY A 95 -17.17 7.79 6.59
N LYS A 96 -16.56 8.82 5.98
CA LYS A 96 -16.67 10.22 6.39
C LYS A 96 -17.72 11.02 5.62
N ALA A 97 -18.22 10.49 4.53
CA ALA A 97 -19.27 11.09 3.73
C ALA A 97 -20.24 10.05 3.23
N TYR A 98 -21.52 10.39 3.24
CA TYR A 98 -22.58 9.63 2.63
C TYR A 98 -22.75 10.06 1.18
N ALA A 99 -23.09 9.14 0.31
CA ALA A 99 -23.31 9.37 -1.11
C ALA A 99 -24.36 8.44 -1.69
N VAL A 100 -24.94 8.85 -2.81
CA VAL A 100 -25.79 8.02 -3.66
C VAL A 100 -25.04 7.78 -4.96
N PHE A 101 -25.11 6.57 -5.50
CA PHE A 101 -24.62 6.31 -6.84
C PHE A 101 -25.69 6.67 -7.84
N ASN A 102 -25.41 7.67 -8.70
CA ASN A 102 -26.34 8.07 -9.77
C ASN A 102 -26.08 7.20 -11.01
N PRO A 103 -27.04 6.34 -11.41
CA PRO A 103 -26.86 5.44 -12.55
C PRO A 103 -26.86 6.16 -13.91
N LEU A 104 -27.34 7.42 -13.98
CA LEU A 104 -27.35 8.20 -15.22
C LEU A 104 -25.99 8.83 -15.49
N THR A 105 -25.38 9.40 -14.45
CA THR A 105 -24.02 10.00 -14.51
C THR A 105 -22.93 8.97 -14.28
N LYS A 106 -23.29 7.79 -13.77
CA LYS A 106 -22.38 6.73 -13.33
C LYS A 106 -21.30 7.24 -12.37
N ASP A 107 -21.71 8.10 -11.46
CA ASP A 107 -20.83 8.70 -10.46
C ASP A 107 -21.53 8.84 -9.11
N PHE A 108 -20.76 9.03 -8.05
CA PHE A 108 -21.27 9.28 -6.72
C PHE A 108 -21.62 10.75 -6.54
N GLU A 109 -22.78 11.02 -5.99
CA GLU A 109 -23.25 12.34 -5.57
C GLU A 109 -23.30 12.38 -4.04
N ALA A 110 -22.83 13.48 -3.45
CA ALA A 110 -22.87 13.67 -2.00
C ALA A 110 -24.32 13.66 -1.50
N SER A 111 -24.55 12.98 -0.40
CA SER A 111 -25.86 12.83 0.23
C SER A 111 -25.74 12.93 1.74
N ASN A 112 -26.85 12.69 2.45
CA ASN A 112 -26.92 12.64 3.89
C ASN A 112 -27.05 11.20 4.40
N MET A 113 -27.08 11.02 5.72
CA MET A 113 -27.15 9.71 6.36
C MET A 113 -28.48 8.96 6.08
N ASP A 114 -29.56 9.71 5.83
CA ASP A 114 -30.90 9.11 5.68
C ASP A 114 -31.11 8.52 4.28
N GLU A 115 -30.45 9.09 3.26
CA GLU A 115 -30.65 8.73 1.86
C GLU A 115 -29.43 8.07 1.20
N GLY A 116 -28.24 8.25 1.78
CA GLY A 116 -26.98 7.79 1.21
C GLY A 116 -26.37 6.60 1.93
N GLU A 117 -25.44 5.95 1.25
CA GLU A 117 -24.57 4.93 1.79
C GLU A 117 -23.14 5.45 1.94
N THR A 118 -22.32 4.77 2.74
CA THR A 118 -20.91 5.10 2.95
C THR A 118 -20.09 3.82 3.14
N GLY A 119 -18.77 3.94 3.10
CA GLY A 119 -17.86 2.86 3.38
C GLY A 119 -17.13 2.33 2.14
N PHE A 120 -16.13 1.50 2.40
CA PHE A 120 -15.26 0.97 1.36
C PHE A 120 -16.00 -0.03 0.46
N ASP A 121 -16.83 -0.90 1.06
CA ASP A 121 -17.62 -1.89 0.33
C ASP A 121 -18.66 -1.23 -0.58
N PHE A 122 -19.31 -0.15 -0.10
CA PHE A 122 -20.23 0.63 -0.92
C PHE A 122 -19.52 1.24 -2.13
N PHE A 123 -18.33 1.81 -1.93
CA PHE A 123 -17.54 2.35 -3.04
C PHE A 123 -17.17 1.25 -4.06
N LEU A 124 -16.68 0.10 -3.59
CA LEU A 124 -16.30 -1.01 -4.46
C LEU A 124 -17.46 -1.60 -5.26
N LYS A 125 -18.65 -1.65 -4.67
CA LYS A 125 -19.86 -2.16 -5.33
C LYS A 125 -20.13 -1.45 -6.65
N HIS A 126 -19.87 -0.14 -6.70
CA HIS A 126 -20.11 0.70 -7.87
C HIS A 126 -18.85 1.06 -8.67
N PHE A 127 -17.66 0.71 -8.16
CA PHE A 127 -16.39 1.11 -8.76
C PHE A 127 -16.26 0.73 -10.23
N GLN A 128 -16.71 -0.46 -10.62
CA GLN A 128 -16.62 -0.91 -12.03
C GLN A 128 -17.50 -0.09 -12.98
N GLU A 129 -18.58 0.47 -12.48
CA GLU A 129 -19.54 1.27 -13.24
C GLU A 129 -19.14 2.74 -13.35
N LEU A 130 -18.21 3.22 -12.51
CA LEU A 130 -17.81 4.63 -12.47
C LEU A 130 -17.35 5.12 -13.85
N GLU A 131 -17.89 6.26 -14.26
CA GLU A 131 -17.39 7.05 -15.38
C GLU A 131 -16.87 8.40 -14.88
N PHE A 132 -15.70 8.80 -15.36
CA PHE A 132 -15.04 10.00 -14.84
C PHE A 132 -15.23 11.15 -15.82
N GLU A 133 -15.76 12.27 -15.34
CA GLU A 133 -15.92 13.48 -16.15
C GLU A 133 -14.56 13.97 -16.68
N ALA A 134 -14.47 14.12 -18.00
CA ALA A 134 -13.32 14.73 -18.63
C ALA A 134 -13.33 16.24 -18.42
N ARG A 135 -12.18 16.80 -18.07
CA ARG A 135 -11.96 18.24 -17.95
C ARG A 135 -10.63 18.58 -18.62
N PRO A 136 -10.43 19.79 -19.14
CA PRO A 136 -9.18 20.17 -19.80
C PRO A 136 -8.01 20.22 -18.79
N SER A 137 -7.42 19.06 -18.52
CA SER A 137 -6.27 18.89 -17.61
C SER A 137 -5.53 17.60 -17.97
N THR A 138 -4.30 17.72 -18.43
CA THR A 138 -3.42 16.58 -18.78
C THR A 138 -3.26 15.60 -17.64
N SER A 139 -3.11 16.12 -16.39
CA SER A 139 -3.00 15.28 -15.20
C SER A 139 -4.27 14.48 -14.93
N ARG A 140 -5.43 15.08 -15.14
CA ARG A 140 -6.72 14.43 -14.97
C ARG A 140 -6.96 13.37 -16.06
N GLU A 141 -6.66 13.70 -17.31
CA GLU A 141 -6.76 12.74 -18.42
C GLU A 141 -5.87 11.52 -18.20
N PHE A 142 -4.65 11.74 -17.73
CA PHE A 142 -3.75 10.65 -17.34
C PHE A 142 -4.35 9.80 -16.22
N ALA A 143 -4.90 10.42 -15.16
CA ALA A 143 -5.52 9.71 -14.05
C ALA A 143 -6.71 8.86 -14.52
N ILE A 144 -7.60 9.41 -15.34
CA ILE A 144 -8.75 8.71 -15.93
C ILE A 144 -8.29 7.52 -16.77
N LYS A 145 -7.32 7.73 -17.64
CA LYS A 145 -6.76 6.66 -18.50
C LYS A 145 -6.18 5.53 -17.66
N LEU A 146 -5.36 5.87 -16.65
CA LEU A 146 -4.71 4.88 -15.78
C LEU A 146 -5.74 4.06 -15.00
N VAL A 147 -6.73 4.72 -14.39
CA VAL A 147 -7.78 4.02 -13.64
C VAL A 147 -8.58 3.12 -14.57
N ASN A 148 -9.03 3.61 -15.72
CA ASN A 148 -9.84 2.84 -16.66
C ASN A 148 -9.10 1.63 -17.23
N GLN A 149 -7.81 1.75 -17.54
CA GLN A 149 -6.98 0.64 -18.00
C GLN A 149 -6.82 -0.47 -16.97
N ASN A 150 -6.83 -0.12 -15.69
CA ASN A 150 -6.56 -1.05 -14.60
C ASN A 150 -7.80 -1.42 -13.77
N LYS A 151 -8.99 -0.95 -14.10
CA LYS A 151 -10.21 -1.19 -13.30
C LYS A 151 -10.41 -2.64 -12.86
N LYS A 152 -10.15 -3.58 -13.76
CA LYS A 152 -10.36 -5.03 -13.52
C LYS A 152 -9.26 -5.65 -12.63
N ASN A 153 -8.08 -5.06 -12.62
CA ASN A 153 -6.87 -5.64 -11.98
C ASN A 153 -6.15 -4.57 -11.15
N CYS A 154 -6.85 -3.91 -10.26
CA CYS A 154 -6.29 -2.86 -9.40
C CYS A 154 -6.44 -3.12 -7.91
N LEU A 155 -7.04 -4.25 -7.55
CA LEU A 155 -7.14 -4.70 -6.16
C LEU A 155 -6.00 -5.65 -5.84
N MET A 156 -5.46 -5.54 -4.64
CA MET A 156 -4.38 -6.36 -4.13
C MET A 156 -4.71 -6.85 -2.72
N ASN A 157 -4.30 -8.07 -2.39
CA ASN A 157 -4.44 -8.66 -1.06
C ASN A 157 -3.12 -9.17 -0.48
N LYS A 158 -2.01 -8.92 -1.16
CA LYS A 158 -0.66 -9.23 -0.70
C LYS A 158 0.25 -8.04 -0.90
N LEU A 159 1.06 -7.75 0.11
CA LEU A 159 2.00 -6.64 0.11
C LEU A 159 3.42 -7.16 0.21
N ILE A 160 4.31 -6.70 -0.67
CA ILE A 160 5.74 -7.02 -0.59
C ILE A 160 6.36 -6.34 0.63
N VAL A 161 7.23 -7.05 1.32
CA VAL A 161 8.08 -6.52 2.39
C VAL A 161 9.50 -6.47 1.86
N MET A 162 10.07 -5.27 1.85
CA MET A 162 11.43 -5.08 1.33
C MET A 162 12.48 -5.76 2.22
N PRO A 163 13.67 -6.05 1.69
CA PRO A 163 14.74 -6.73 2.40
C PRO A 163 15.09 -6.07 3.74
N ALA A 164 15.32 -6.87 4.76
CA ALA A 164 15.58 -6.37 6.11
C ALA A 164 16.87 -5.55 6.20
N GLY A 165 17.88 -5.85 5.38
CA GLY A 165 19.13 -5.08 5.36
C GLY A 165 19.02 -3.69 4.73
N LEU A 166 17.89 -3.37 4.05
CA LEU A 166 17.61 -2.04 3.50
C LEU A 166 16.80 -1.15 4.47
N ARG A 167 16.37 -1.69 5.60
CA ARG A 167 15.58 -1.01 6.63
C ARG A 167 16.10 -1.38 8.02
N ASP A 168 17.35 -1.01 8.26
CA ASP A 168 18.16 -1.49 9.34
C ASP A 168 17.54 -1.30 10.74
N PHE A 169 17.96 -2.17 11.61
CA PHE A 169 17.66 -2.15 13.04
C PHE A 169 19.00 -2.16 13.78
N THR A 170 19.26 -1.10 14.55
CA THR A 170 20.48 -0.97 15.34
C THR A 170 20.16 -0.93 16.83
N ILE A 171 21.05 -1.51 17.62
CA ILE A 171 21.03 -1.38 19.09
C ILE A 171 22.26 -0.58 19.47
N GLU A 172 22.04 0.61 20.00
CA GLU A 172 23.12 1.43 20.54
C GLU A 172 23.76 0.76 21.79
N PRO A 173 25.00 1.12 22.13
CA PRO A 173 25.63 0.63 23.37
C PRO A 173 24.83 0.96 24.64
N SER A 174 24.01 2.00 24.59
CA SER A 174 23.07 2.40 25.66
C SER A 174 21.89 1.43 25.82
N GLY A 175 21.70 0.47 24.90
CA GLY A 175 20.54 -0.41 24.82
C GLY A 175 19.35 0.25 24.11
N LYS A 176 19.47 1.50 23.66
CA LYS A 176 18.44 2.15 22.87
C LYS A 176 18.36 1.47 21.51
N ARG A 177 17.12 1.21 21.07
CA ARG A 177 16.83 0.62 19.76
C ARG A 177 16.52 1.73 18.78
N GLU A 178 17.17 1.68 17.64
CA GLU A 178 16.91 2.57 16.53
C GLU A 178 16.53 1.75 15.31
N GLU A 179 15.42 2.06 14.69
CA GLU A 179 14.93 1.37 13.50
C GLU A 179 14.41 2.39 12.48
N ASP A 180 14.45 2.00 11.21
CA ASP A 180 13.91 2.80 10.13
C ASP A 180 12.39 2.98 10.30
N GLU A 181 11.89 4.18 10.02
CA GLU A 181 10.46 4.54 10.14
C GLU A 181 9.54 3.60 9.33
N ILE A 182 10.02 3.08 8.21
CA ILE A 182 9.26 2.13 7.37
C ILE A 182 8.83 0.88 8.15
N ASN A 183 9.61 0.45 9.16
CA ASN A 183 9.27 -0.71 9.98
C ASN A 183 8.04 -0.45 10.85
N SER A 184 7.87 0.79 11.31
CA SER A 184 6.66 1.17 12.07
C SER A 184 5.42 1.12 11.18
N ILE A 185 5.54 1.54 9.91
CA ILE A 185 4.46 1.48 8.92
C ILE A 185 4.13 0.01 8.60
N TYR A 186 5.12 -0.86 8.40
CA TYR A 186 4.89 -2.29 8.21
C TYR A 186 4.19 -2.93 9.42
N ARG A 187 4.57 -2.59 10.67
CA ARG A 187 3.89 -3.10 11.86
C ARG A 187 2.44 -2.64 11.96
N GLN A 188 2.15 -1.40 11.59
CA GLN A 188 0.76 -0.92 11.51
C GLN A 188 -0.05 -1.74 10.51
N ILE A 189 0.49 -1.98 9.31
CA ILE A 189 -0.14 -2.81 8.28
C ILE A 189 -0.35 -4.23 8.80
N LEU A 190 0.68 -4.86 9.39
CA LEU A 190 0.60 -6.20 9.97
C LEU A 190 -0.49 -6.31 11.04
N SER A 191 -0.55 -5.33 11.95
CA SER A 191 -1.56 -5.31 13.01
C SER A 191 -2.97 -5.35 12.46
N ILE A 192 -3.26 -4.51 11.45
CA ILE A 192 -4.58 -4.46 10.83
C ILE A 192 -4.84 -5.73 9.98
N SER A 193 -3.85 -6.18 9.23
CA SER A 193 -3.96 -7.38 8.39
C SER A 193 -4.24 -8.63 9.24
N ASN A 194 -3.59 -8.76 10.39
CA ASN A 194 -3.84 -9.88 11.31
C ASN A 194 -5.30 -9.87 11.82
N ILE A 195 -5.86 -8.69 12.09
CA ILE A 195 -7.28 -8.56 12.45
C ILE A 195 -8.17 -9.00 11.27
N MET A 196 -7.83 -8.58 10.05
CA MET A 196 -8.59 -8.95 8.85
C MET A 196 -8.59 -10.46 8.61
N VAL A 197 -7.41 -11.10 8.68
CA VAL A 197 -7.26 -12.54 8.53
C VAL A 197 -8.05 -13.29 9.61
N ALA A 198 -7.93 -12.86 10.88
CA ALA A 198 -8.64 -13.48 11.99
C ALA A 198 -10.17 -13.31 11.88
N SER A 199 -10.63 -12.24 11.25
CA SER A 199 -12.06 -11.91 11.11
C SER A 199 -12.68 -12.42 9.82
N SER A 200 -11.96 -13.15 8.98
CA SER A 200 -12.44 -13.62 7.67
C SER A 200 -13.69 -14.51 7.72
N GLY A 201 -14.08 -15.00 8.91
CA GLY A 201 -15.31 -15.77 9.15
C GLY A 201 -16.43 -14.98 9.86
N VAL A 202 -16.21 -13.72 10.22
CA VAL A 202 -17.17 -12.93 11.02
C VAL A 202 -18.16 -12.19 10.11
N LYS A 203 -19.45 -12.20 10.50
CA LYS A 203 -20.54 -11.58 9.72
C LYS A 203 -20.65 -10.06 9.89
N ASP A 204 -19.90 -9.46 10.80
CA ASP A 204 -19.95 -8.01 11.05
C ASP A 204 -19.09 -7.24 10.03
N LYS A 205 -19.74 -6.88 8.92
CA LYS A 205 -19.10 -6.20 7.80
C LYS A 205 -18.72 -4.74 8.10
N GLN A 206 -19.40 -4.06 9.01
CA GLN A 206 -19.15 -2.63 9.25
C GLN A 206 -17.79 -2.38 9.92
N HIS A 207 -17.43 -3.19 10.93
CA HIS A 207 -16.10 -3.08 11.55
C HIS A 207 -14.97 -3.46 10.60
N LEU A 208 -15.19 -4.44 9.72
CA LEU A 208 -14.23 -4.83 8.70
C LEU A 208 -14.03 -3.74 7.67
N ASP A 209 -15.09 -3.04 7.27
CA ASP A 209 -15.04 -1.98 6.28
C ASP A 209 -14.22 -0.77 6.79
N ALA A 210 -14.44 -0.34 8.03
CA ALA A 210 -13.65 0.72 8.66
C ALA A 210 -12.17 0.34 8.78
N SER A 211 -11.86 -0.88 9.22
CA SER A 211 -10.50 -1.40 9.31
C SER A 211 -9.84 -1.51 7.92
N ARG A 212 -10.60 -1.88 6.90
CA ARG A 212 -10.14 -1.90 5.50
C ARG A 212 -9.71 -0.51 5.01
N ALA A 213 -10.49 0.53 5.33
CA ALA A 213 -10.14 1.90 5.01
C ALA A 213 -8.83 2.34 5.71
N VAL A 214 -8.65 1.96 6.98
CA VAL A 214 -7.40 2.22 7.72
C VAL A 214 -6.22 1.47 7.09
N LEU A 215 -6.41 0.21 6.69
CA LEU A 215 -5.40 -0.59 5.98
C LEU A 215 -5.01 0.05 4.66
N GLN A 216 -6.00 0.47 3.85
CA GLN A 216 -5.77 1.17 2.59
C GLN A 216 -4.90 2.42 2.80
N LYS A 217 -5.20 3.19 3.84
CA LYS A 217 -4.46 4.40 4.18
C LYS A 217 -3.03 4.09 4.62
N ALA A 218 -2.82 3.06 5.43
CA ALA A 218 -1.48 2.64 5.87
C ALA A 218 -0.62 2.19 4.68
N ILE A 219 -1.19 1.42 3.74
CA ILE A 219 -0.51 1.02 2.51
C ILE A 219 -0.19 2.24 1.61
N TYR A 220 -1.09 3.20 1.55
CA TYR A 220 -0.82 4.44 0.82
C TYR A 220 0.28 5.28 1.48
N THR A 221 0.32 5.33 2.82
CA THR A 221 1.42 5.97 3.56
C THR A 221 2.76 5.31 3.27
N LEU A 222 2.80 3.96 3.24
CA LEU A 222 4.01 3.21 2.85
C LEU A 222 4.46 3.59 1.43
N TYR A 223 3.54 3.63 0.49
CA TYR A 223 3.82 4.02 -0.88
C TYR A 223 4.39 5.43 -0.97
N GLN A 224 3.80 6.39 -0.27
CA GLN A 224 4.29 7.77 -0.22
C GLN A 224 5.70 7.85 0.40
N TYR A 225 5.93 7.11 1.49
CA TYR A 225 7.25 7.04 2.13
C TYR A 225 8.31 6.56 1.15
N ILE A 226 8.05 5.46 0.43
CA ILE A 226 8.99 4.92 -0.57
C ILE A 226 9.23 5.90 -1.73
N ILE A 227 8.19 6.54 -2.25
CA ILE A 227 8.33 7.53 -3.32
C ILE A 227 9.16 8.73 -2.85
N ASN A 228 8.90 9.24 -1.65
CA ASN A 228 9.66 10.36 -1.08
C ASN A 228 11.13 10.01 -0.86
N LEU A 229 11.43 8.77 -0.46
CA LEU A 229 12.81 8.28 -0.40
C LEU A 229 13.47 8.31 -1.78
N LEU A 230 12.78 7.82 -2.81
CA LEU A 230 13.31 7.77 -4.18
C LEU A 230 13.46 9.17 -4.80
N GLU A 231 12.56 10.11 -4.50
CA GLU A 231 12.62 11.49 -4.99
C GLU A 231 13.58 12.36 -4.17
N GLY A 232 13.64 12.17 -2.86
CA GLY A 232 14.56 12.86 -1.96
C GLY A 232 16.01 12.47 -2.19
N ASP A 233 16.24 11.23 -2.51
CA ASP A 233 17.56 10.62 -2.68
C ASP A 233 18.21 10.87 -4.04
N SER A 234 17.57 11.53 -4.98
CA SER A 234 18.35 12.09 -6.11
C SER A 234 19.44 13.07 -5.63
N LYS A 235 19.31 13.62 -4.42
CA LYS A 235 20.38 14.40 -3.75
C LYS A 235 21.15 13.62 -2.67
N LEU A 236 20.58 12.58 -2.04
CA LEU A 236 21.20 11.80 -0.96
C LEU A 236 21.90 10.52 -1.45
N ILE A 237 21.43 9.89 -2.53
CA ILE A 237 22.10 8.73 -3.14
C ILE A 237 23.52 9.10 -3.60
N GLN A 238 23.77 10.32 -4.04
CA GLN A 238 25.14 10.77 -4.36
C GLN A 238 26.04 10.94 -3.12
N GLY A 239 25.48 11.18 -1.93
CA GLY A 239 26.24 11.39 -0.70
C GLY A 239 26.49 10.13 0.13
N HIS A 240 25.56 9.18 0.17
CA HIS A 240 25.62 8.03 1.08
C HIS A 240 26.35 6.80 0.51
N TRP A 241 26.38 6.65 -0.82
CA TRP A 241 27.15 5.59 -1.47
C TRP A 241 28.65 5.87 -1.52
N THR A 242 29.07 7.13 -1.44
CA THR A 242 30.50 7.51 -1.46
C THR A 242 31.17 7.41 -0.10
N SER A 243 30.45 7.36 1.02
CA SER A 243 31.03 7.30 2.38
C SER A 243 31.13 5.89 2.97
N ARG A 244 30.62 4.84 2.30
CA ARG A 244 30.75 3.45 2.75
C ARG A 244 31.79 2.61 2.00
N ASN A 245 32.53 3.20 1.08
CA ASN A 245 33.60 2.54 0.32
C ASN A 245 34.98 3.18 0.54
N ILE A 246 35.29 3.61 1.78
CA ILE A 246 36.65 3.91 2.20
C ILE A 246 36.95 3.15 3.49
#